data_1bcde6b5373ee7035573e7ecbaedf55b
#
_entry.id   1bcde6b5373ee7035573e7ecbaedf55b
#
_cell.length_a   1.000
_cell.length_b   1.000
_cell.length_c   1.000
_cell.angle_alpha   90.00
_cell.angle_beta   90.00
_cell.angle_gamma   90.00
#
_symmetry.space_group_name_H-M   'P 1'
#
loop_
_entity.id
_entity.type
_entity.pdbx_description
1 polymer ?
#
loop_
_entity_poly.entity_id
_entity_poly.type
_entity_poly.pdbx_seq_one_letter_code
_entity_poly.pdbx_strand_id
1 'polypeptide(L)'
;KIGTEGAYPPWNSKDASGNLIGFEVELAQELCKIMKYECTIVEQDWDGMIPALVMRKFDAIMAGMSITDERKKTITFSQGYADEVASLAVMKGSSLEGMDTPEGINLSLGGSSVKKALKTLTDALAGKTVCTQTGTIHQNFLESGDVGSVNVRTYKTQDEVNLDLTSGRCDVALAAAVAFTDYADKSGKPVVLVGPTFSGGAFGNGVGVGIRQ
;
A
#
# COMPACT_ATOMS: atom_id res chain seq x y z
N LYS A 1 -21.34 -8.38 -5.74
CA LYS A 1 -20.48 -7.29 -6.24
C LYS A 1 -19.16 -7.28 -5.46
N ILE A 2 -18.05 -6.95 -6.14
CA ILE A 2 -16.71 -6.87 -5.55
C ILE A 2 -16.20 -5.45 -5.78
N GLY A 3 -15.81 -4.77 -4.68
CA GLY A 3 -15.22 -3.44 -4.74
C GLY A 3 -13.71 -3.52 -4.96
N THR A 4 -13.19 -2.69 -5.86
CA THR A 4 -11.76 -2.48 -6.10
C THR A 4 -11.48 -1.00 -6.36
N GLU A 5 -10.22 -0.56 -6.23
CA GLU A 5 -9.89 0.85 -6.43
C GLU A 5 -9.73 1.21 -7.90
N GLY A 6 -9.05 0.36 -8.67
CA GLY A 6 -8.73 0.63 -10.07
C GLY A 6 -7.61 1.65 -10.29
N ALA A 7 -6.82 1.95 -9.24
CA ALA A 7 -5.72 2.91 -9.25
C ALA A 7 -4.47 2.42 -8.48
N TYR A 8 -4.32 1.11 -8.32
CA TYR A 8 -3.22 0.50 -7.57
C TYR A 8 -2.56 -0.66 -8.33
N PRO A 9 -1.85 -0.38 -9.45
CA PRO A 9 -1.15 -1.41 -10.19
C PRO A 9 0.01 -2.00 -9.37
N PRO A 10 0.35 -3.29 -9.55
CA PRO A 10 -0.23 -4.24 -10.49
C PRO A 10 -1.49 -4.96 -9.97
N TRP A 11 -1.94 -4.63 -8.76
CA TRP A 11 -3.09 -5.28 -8.10
C TRP A 11 -4.39 -5.03 -8.86
N ASN A 12 -4.72 -3.77 -9.08
CA ASN A 12 -5.91 -3.33 -9.79
C ASN A 12 -5.63 -1.97 -10.44
N SER A 13 -6.03 -1.80 -11.69
CA SER A 13 -5.84 -0.58 -12.47
C SER A 13 -6.87 -0.51 -13.60
N LYS A 14 -6.74 0.48 -14.45
CA LYS A 14 -7.57 0.62 -15.66
C LYS A 14 -6.70 0.54 -16.91
N ASP A 15 -7.25 -0.10 -17.94
CA ASP A 15 -6.68 -0.04 -19.29
C ASP A 15 -7.00 1.31 -19.96
N ALA A 16 -6.46 1.52 -21.17
CA ALA A 16 -6.69 2.74 -21.95
C ALA A 16 -8.17 2.96 -22.33
N SER A 17 -9.02 1.93 -22.25
CA SER A 17 -10.46 1.99 -22.50
C SER A 17 -11.28 2.20 -21.23
N GLY A 18 -10.60 2.28 -20.06
CA GLY A 18 -11.23 2.45 -18.76
C GLY A 18 -11.75 1.16 -18.11
N ASN A 19 -11.44 -0.01 -18.68
CA ASN A 19 -11.81 -1.28 -18.07
C ASN A 19 -10.89 -1.60 -16.89
N LEU A 20 -11.47 -2.17 -15.83
CA LEU A 20 -10.71 -2.66 -14.68
C LEU A 20 -9.88 -3.89 -15.08
N ILE A 21 -8.59 -3.84 -14.78
CA ILE A 21 -7.59 -4.88 -15.05
C ILE A 21 -6.68 -5.06 -13.84
N GLY A 22 -5.87 -6.12 -13.85
CA GLY A 22 -4.87 -6.40 -12.84
C GLY A 22 -5.11 -7.73 -12.15
N PHE A 23 -4.12 -8.14 -11.35
CA PHE A 23 -4.10 -9.45 -10.70
C PHE A 23 -5.40 -9.74 -9.91
N GLU A 24 -5.87 -8.79 -9.11
CA GLU A 24 -7.05 -8.98 -8.27
C GLU A 24 -8.36 -9.00 -9.08
N VAL A 25 -8.41 -8.28 -10.19
CA VAL A 25 -9.56 -8.29 -11.09
C VAL A 25 -9.71 -9.67 -11.73
N GLU A 26 -8.60 -10.26 -12.19
CA GLU A 26 -8.56 -11.62 -12.75
C GLU A 26 -8.86 -12.66 -11.68
N LEU A 27 -8.24 -12.56 -10.51
CA LEU A 27 -8.48 -13.46 -9.37
C LEU A 27 -9.96 -13.42 -8.96
N ALA A 28 -10.56 -12.24 -8.87
CA ALA A 28 -11.98 -12.09 -8.53
C ALA A 28 -12.88 -12.79 -9.56
N GLN A 29 -12.59 -12.63 -10.85
CA GLN A 29 -13.34 -13.30 -11.93
C GLN A 29 -13.23 -14.82 -11.84
N GLU A 30 -12.03 -15.36 -11.60
CA GLU A 30 -11.82 -16.81 -11.46
C GLU A 30 -12.50 -17.37 -10.21
N LEU A 31 -12.43 -16.68 -9.07
CA LEU A 31 -13.15 -17.07 -7.85
C LEU A 31 -14.66 -17.12 -8.09
N CYS A 32 -15.21 -16.14 -8.80
CA CYS A 32 -16.65 -16.11 -9.13
C CYS A 32 -17.06 -17.27 -10.04
N LYS A 33 -16.24 -17.63 -11.03
CA LYS A 33 -16.47 -18.81 -11.87
C LYS A 33 -16.48 -20.10 -11.04
N ILE A 34 -15.49 -20.28 -10.15
CA ILE A 34 -15.40 -21.47 -9.28
C ILE A 34 -16.63 -21.56 -8.37
N MET A 35 -17.06 -20.45 -7.81
CA MET A 35 -18.26 -20.38 -6.96
C MET A 35 -19.57 -20.45 -7.71
N LYS A 36 -19.53 -20.38 -9.06
CA LYS A 36 -20.72 -20.33 -9.94
C LYS A 36 -21.62 -19.11 -9.66
N TYR A 37 -21.02 -17.98 -9.34
CA TYR A 37 -21.71 -16.71 -9.18
C TYR A 37 -21.42 -15.76 -10.35
N GLU A 38 -22.43 -14.99 -10.74
CA GLU A 38 -22.23 -13.81 -11.60
C GLU A 38 -21.77 -12.64 -10.73
N CYS A 39 -20.53 -12.20 -10.94
CA CYS A 39 -19.95 -11.10 -10.20
C CYS A 39 -19.80 -9.85 -11.05
N THR A 40 -20.08 -8.71 -10.44
CA THR A 40 -19.74 -7.39 -10.99
C THR A 40 -18.63 -6.80 -10.16
N ILE A 41 -17.52 -6.41 -10.79
CA ILE A 41 -16.46 -5.65 -10.14
C ILE A 41 -16.80 -4.17 -10.28
N VAL A 42 -16.79 -3.44 -9.17
CA VAL A 42 -17.17 -2.03 -9.11
C VAL A 42 -16.03 -1.21 -8.56
N GLU A 43 -15.82 -0.04 -9.15
CA GLU A 43 -14.82 0.91 -8.71
C GLU A 43 -15.30 1.67 -7.46
N GLN A 44 -14.41 1.86 -6.52
CA GLN A 44 -14.62 2.65 -5.31
C GLN A 44 -13.30 3.27 -4.88
N ASP A 45 -13.27 4.57 -4.65
CA ASP A 45 -12.11 5.25 -4.07
C ASP A 45 -11.66 4.56 -2.77
N TRP A 46 -10.34 4.48 -2.57
CA TRP A 46 -9.74 3.75 -1.46
C TRP A 46 -10.25 4.17 -0.08
N ASP A 47 -10.28 5.47 0.20
CA ASP A 47 -10.71 6.03 1.49
C ASP A 47 -12.17 5.72 1.85
N GLY A 48 -13.01 5.46 0.84
CA GLY A 48 -14.40 5.05 0.98
C GLY A 48 -14.64 3.54 0.96
N MET A 49 -13.62 2.70 0.80
CA MET A 49 -13.75 1.26 0.52
C MET A 49 -14.46 0.50 1.65
N ILE A 50 -13.96 0.60 2.89
CA ILE A 50 -14.57 -0.08 4.05
C ILE A 50 -15.96 0.49 4.36
N PRO A 51 -16.17 1.81 4.44
CA PRO A 51 -17.53 2.37 4.58
C PRO A 51 -18.51 1.88 3.52
N ALA A 52 -18.12 1.80 2.25
CA ALA A 52 -18.98 1.32 1.17
C ALA A 52 -19.35 -0.17 1.32
N LEU A 53 -18.42 -1.02 1.78
CA LEU A 53 -18.69 -2.41 2.11
C LEU A 53 -19.72 -2.53 3.24
N VAL A 54 -19.54 -1.77 4.32
CA VAL A 54 -20.48 -1.76 5.47
C VAL A 54 -21.86 -1.28 5.04
N MET A 55 -21.94 -0.27 4.18
CA MET A 55 -23.20 0.23 3.59
C MET A 55 -23.79 -0.67 2.49
N ARG A 56 -23.21 -1.85 2.25
CA ARG A 56 -23.70 -2.85 1.28
C ARG A 56 -23.71 -2.38 -0.19
N LYS A 57 -22.82 -1.45 -0.55
CA LYS A 57 -22.65 -1.08 -1.97
C LYS A 57 -22.07 -2.24 -2.78
N PHE A 58 -21.24 -3.06 -2.16
CA PHE A 58 -20.70 -4.33 -2.66
C PHE A 58 -20.54 -5.35 -1.52
N ASP A 59 -20.19 -6.59 -1.84
CA ASP A 59 -20.23 -7.72 -0.91
C ASP A 59 -18.84 -8.12 -0.42
N ALA A 60 -17.81 -7.81 -1.19
CA ALA A 60 -16.42 -8.09 -0.90
C ALA A 60 -15.51 -6.97 -1.40
N ILE A 61 -14.33 -6.83 -0.81
CA ILE A 61 -13.25 -5.93 -1.25
C ILE A 61 -12.09 -6.78 -1.75
N MET A 62 -11.59 -6.47 -2.95
CA MET A 62 -10.33 -6.96 -3.49
C MET A 62 -9.58 -5.76 -4.07
N ALA A 63 -8.69 -5.16 -3.27
CA ALA A 63 -8.07 -3.87 -3.55
C ALA A 63 -6.70 -3.72 -2.87
N GLY A 64 -5.85 -4.76 -2.87
CA GLY A 64 -4.56 -4.74 -2.17
C GLY A 64 -4.71 -4.52 -0.66
N MET A 65 -5.82 -4.98 -0.06
CA MET A 65 -6.14 -4.63 1.32
C MET A 65 -5.41 -5.51 2.31
N SER A 66 -4.42 -4.94 3.00
CA SER A 66 -3.67 -5.62 4.05
C SER A 66 -4.57 -6.03 5.22
N ILE A 67 -4.38 -7.25 5.69
CA ILE A 67 -5.07 -7.82 6.84
C ILE A 67 -4.45 -7.25 8.11
N THR A 68 -5.13 -6.29 8.75
CA THR A 68 -4.68 -5.67 10.01
C THR A 68 -5.69 -5.87 11.13
N ASP A 69 -5.22 -5.85 12.38
CA ASP A 69 -6.11 -5.98 13.54
C ASP A 69 -7.06 -4.78 13.66
N GLU A 70 -6.64 -3.59 13.20
CA GLU A 70 -7.52 -2.43 13.18
C GLU A 70 -8.70 -2.63 12.22
N ARG A 71 -8.42 -3.08 10.99
CA ARG A 71 -9.47 -3.35 9.99
C ARG A 71 -10.40 -4.49 10.42
N LYS A 72 -9.86 -5.50 11.12
CA LYS A 72 -10.66 -6.62 11.68
C LYS A 72 -11.69 -6.18 12.72
N LYS A 73 -11.58 -5.00 13.31
CA LYS A 73 -12.61 -4.46 14.19
C LYS A 73 -13.91 -4.12 13.46
N THR A 74 -13.83 -3.87 12.15
CA THR A 74 -14.96 -3.40 11.33
C THR A 74 -15.38 -4.42 10.26
N ILE A 75 -14.44 -5.17 9.72
CA ILE A 75 -14.68 -6.14 8.65
C ILE A 75 -13.99 -7.48 8.97
N THR A 76 -14.41 -8.53 8.29
CA THR A 76 -13.77 -9.84 8.32
C THR A 76 -12.91 -10.02 7.09
N PHE A 77 -11.86 -10.84 7.17
CA PHE A 77 -10.99 -11.16 6.04
C PHE A 77 -11.02 -12.65 5.73
N SER A 78 -10.80 -12.98 4.47
CA SER A 78 -10.38 -14.32 4.07
C SER A 78 -8.99 -14.65 4.63
N GLN A 79 -8.50 -15.86 4.36
CA GLN A 79 -7.06 -16.11 4.41
C GLN A 79 -6.34 -15.17 3.45
N GLY A 80 -5.09 -14.80 3.77
CA GLY A 80 -4.25 -14.04 2.84
C GLY A 80 -4.03 -14.82 1.54
N TYR A 81 -4.15 -14.14 0.41
CA TYR A 81 -3.85 -14.69 -0.91
C TYR A 81 -2.52 -14.19 -1.48
N ALA A 82 -1.94 -13.17 -0.86
CA ALA A 82 -0.62 -12.66 -1.23
C ALA A 82 0.07 -12.06 0.00
N ASP A 83 1.40 -12.06 -0.03
CA ASP A 83 2.22 -11.30 0.89
C ASP A 83 2.67 -10.00 0.21
N GLU A 84 2.66 -8.93 0.96
CA GLU A 84 3.08 -7.62 0.51
C GLU A 84 4.00 -6.99 1.55
N VAL A 85 5.07 -6.37 1.09
CA VAL A 85 5.97 -5.57 1.92
C VAL A 85 5.89 -4.10 1.50
N ALA A 86 5.88 -3.21 2.49
CA ALA A 86 6.01 -1.79 2.21
C ALA A 86 7.48 -1.39 2.09
N SER A 87 7.76 -0.31 1.39
CA SER A 87 9.09 0.26 1.25
C SER A 87 9.03 1.76 1.09
N LEU A 88 10.11 2.42 1.47
CA LEU A 88 10.37 3.80 1.07
C LEU A 88 10.90 3.82 -0.36
N ALA A 89 10.55 4.85 -1.11
CA ALA A 89 11.06 5.10 -2.45
C ALA A 89 11.50 6.54 -2.61
N VAL A 90 12.55 6.74 -3.38
CA VAL A 90 13.14 8.06 -3.70
C VAL A 90 13.49 8.13 -5.18
N MET A 91 13.75 9.33 -5.67
CA MET A 91 14.42 9.49 -6.96
C MET A 91 15.88 9.10 -6.83
N LYS A 92 16.42 8.40 -7.84
CA LYS A 92 17.84 8.04 -7.93
C LYS A 92 18.73 9.27 -7.79
N GLY A 93 19.77 9.16 -7.02
CA GLY A 93 20.66 10.28 -6.65
C GLY A 93 20.27 10.97 -5.34
N SER A 94 19.22 10.49 -4.66
CA SER A 94 18.85 10.96 -3.33
C SER A 94 19.92 10.67 -2.29
N SER A 95 20.09 11.59 -1.33
CA SER A 95 20.97 11.37 -0.17
C SER A 95 20.51 10.23 0.75
N LEU A 96 19.32 9.67 0.52
CA LEU A 96 18.76 8.54 1.26
C LEU A 96 19.13 7.18 0.67
N GLU A 97 19.77 7.14 -0.51
CA GLU A 97 20.37 5.90 -1.00
C GLU A 97 21.49 5.44 -0.08
N GLY A 98 21.56 4.13 0.19
CA GLY A 98 22.61 3.55 1.03
C GLY A 98 22.42 3.75 2.53
N MET A 99 21.22 3.98 3.02
CA MET A 99 20.93 3.96 4.46
C MET A 99 21.39 2.63 5.08
N ASP A 100 22.12 2.72 6.22
CA ASP A 100 22.55 1.53 6.98
C ASP A 100 21.37 0.92 7.75
N THR A 101 20.54 0.16 7.04
CA THR A 101 19.41 -0.58 7.59
C THR A 101 19.50 -2.04 7.18
N PRO A 102 18.87 -2.98 7.92
CA PRO A 102 18.68 -4.34 7.43
C PRO A 102 17.81 -4.33 6.16
N GLU A 103 17.89 -5.37 5.34
CA GLU A 103 17.10 -5.52 4.12
C GLU A 103 15.58 -5.47 4.39
N GLY A 104 15.15 -6.09 5.50
CA GLY A 104 13.75 -6.08 5.92
C GLY A 104 13.59 -6.09 7.44
N ILE A 105 12.51 -5.52 7.91
CA ILE A 105 12.10 -5.56 9.30
C ILE A 105 10.64 -6.00 9.42
N ASN A 106 10.40 -6.87 10.40
CA ASN A 106 9.04 -7.24 10.80
C ASN A 106 8.73 -6.56 12.14
N LEU A 107 7.80 -5.60 12.11
CA LEU A 107 7.48 -4.80 13.29
C LEU A 107 6.84 -5.62 14.42
N SER A 108 6.20 -6.76 14.11
CA SER A 108 5.64 -7.66 15.13
C SER A 108 6.69 -8.34 15.98
N LEU A 109 7.91 -8.53 15.45
CA LEU A 109 8.98 -9.19 16.18
C LEU A 109 9.68 -8.29 17.20
N GLY A 110 9.66 -6.97 16.98
CA GLY A 110 10.35 -6.01 17.82
C GLY A 110 11.86 -6.27 17.92
N GLY A 111 12.44 -5.95 19.07
CA GLY A 111 13.85 -6.22 19.34
C GLY A 111 14.81 -5.09 18.94
N SER A 112 16.11 -5.34 19.14
CA SER A 112 17.15 -4.31 18.97
C SER A 112 17.37 -3.92 17.51
N SER A 113 17.24 -4.87 16.58
CA SER A 113 17.41 -4.64 15.14
C SER A 113 16.31 -3.72 14.61
N VAL A 114 15.04 -3.99 14.97
CA VAL A 114 13.90 -3.14 14.59
C VAL A 114 14.08 -1.74 15.17
N LYS A 115 14.42 -1.62 16.46
CA LYS A 115 14.66 -0.32 17.11
C LYS A 115 15.79 0.47 16.45
N LYS A 116 16.90 -0.19 16.09
CA LYS A 116 18.01 0.45 15.37
C LYS A 116 17.55 0.96 14.01
N ALA A 117 16.82 0.13 13.24
CA ALA A 117 16.31 0.53 11.94
C ALA A 117 15.34 1.71 12.03
N LEU A 118 14.38 1.69 12.97
CA LEU A 118 13.44 2.80 13.19
C LEU A 118 14.18 4.09 13.58
N LYS A 119 15.23 3.99 14.43
CA LYS A 119 16.05 5.16 14.75
C LYS A 119 16.78 5.71 13.52
N THR A 120 17.39 4.85 12.70
CA THR A 120 18.05 5.28 11.45
C THR A 120 17.05 5.99 10.53
N LEU A 121 15.81 5.46 10.41
CA LEU A 121 14.76 6.10 9.64
C LEU A 121 14.32 7.44 10.22
N THR A 122 14.17 7.53 11.54
CA THR A 122 13.85 8.80 12.22
C THR A 122 14.87 9.88 11.88
N ASP A 123 16.17 9.53 11.96
CA ASP A 123 17.27 10.46 11.69
C ASP A 123 17.30 10.85 10.17
N ALA A 124 17.07 9.88 9.29
CA ALA A 124 17.09 10.07 7.83
C ALA A 124 15.88 10.87 7.30
N LEU A 125 14.70 10.68 7.90
CA LEU A 125 13.46 11.33 7.49
C LEU A 125 13.24 12.70 8.17
N ALA A 126 14.08 13.09 9.11
CA ALA A 126 13.96 14.37 9.79
C ALA A 126 13.92 15.54 8.81
N GLY A 127 12.86 16.34 8.87
CA GLY A 127 12.63 17.49 7.99
C GLY A 127 12.28 17.16 6.55
N LYS A 128 12.12 15.87 6.19
CA LYS A 128 11.70 15.44 4.86
C LYS A 128 10.19 15.45 4.71
N THR A 129 9.73 15.71 3.48
CA THR A 129 8.34 15.51 3.08
C THR A 129 8.18 14.07 2.60
N VAL A 130 7.39 13.28 3.33
CA VAL A 130 7.08 11.88 3.01
C VAL A 130 5.67 11.79 2.46
N CYS A 131 5.55 11.32 1.24
CA CYS A 131 4.27 11.20 0.54
C CYS A 131 3.72 9.78 0.63
N THR A 132 2.40 9.67 0.77
CA THR A 132 1.70 8.38 0.80
C THR A 132 0.22 8.56 0.42
N GLN A 133 -0.47 7.47 0.16
CA GLN A 133 -1.91 7.52 -0.11
C GLN A 133 -2.70 7.66 1.19
N THR A 134 -3.76 8.47 1.17
CA THR A 134 -4.67 8.71 2.30
C THR A 134 -5.39 7.43 2.74
N GLY A 135 -5.58 7.25 4.06
CA GLY A 135 -6.35 6.13 4.62
C GLY A 135 -5.65 4.78 4.53
N THR A 136 -4.34 4.77 4.27
CA THR A 136 -3.54 3.55 4.20
C THR A 136 -2.83 3.24 5.51
N ILE A 137 -2.37 2.00 5.63
CA ILE A 137 -1.46 1.57 6.71
C ILE A 137 -0.14 2.36 6.68
N HIS A 138 0.26 2.83 5.52
CA HIS A 138 1.47 3.62 5.31
C HIS A 138 1.34 4.99 5.97
N GLN A 139 0.22 5.67 5.78
CA GLN A 139 -0.10 6.92 6.48
C GLN A 139 -0.10 6.70 7.99
N ASN A 140 -0.83 5.68 8.47
CA ASN A 140 -0.93 5.39 9.90
C ASN A 140 0.45 5.14 10.52
N PHE A 141 1.34 4.42 9.83
CA PHE A 141 2.71 4.19 10.29
C PHE A 141 3.53 5.49 10.37
N LEU A 142 3.45 6.35 9.36
CA LEU A 142 4.17 7.64 9.37
C LEU A 142 3.67 8.57 10.50
N GLU A 143 2.40 8.49 10.83
CA GLU A 143 1.74 9.31 11.87
C GLU A 143 1.81 8.68 13.27
N SER A 144 2.22 7.41 13.40
CA SER A 144 2.34 6.70 14.70
C SER A 144 3.39 7.29 15.63
N GLY A 145 4.39 7.97 15.07
CA GLY A 145 5.57 8.44 15.79
C GLY A 145 6.73 7.43 15.83
N ASP A 146 6.55 6.23 15.28
CA ASP A 146 7.60 5.19 15.25
C ASP A 146 8.85 5.62 14.47
N VAL A 147 8.70 6.51 13.50
CA VAL A 147 9.77 7.12 12.71
C VAL A 147 9.97 8.60 13.04
N GLY A 148 9.59 9.01 14.25
CA GLY A 148 9.67 10.40 14.69
C GLY A 148 8.62 11.30 14.05
N SER A 149 8.83 12.61 14.12
CA SER A 149 7.95 13.58 13.49
C SER A 149 8.41 13.83 12.05
N VAL A 150 7.63 13.37 11.08
CA VAL A 150 7.87 13.57 9.65
C VAL A 150 6.79 14.49 9.06
N ASN A 151 7.13 15.20 7.98
CA ASN A 151 6.17 16.01 7.26
C ASN A 151 5.38 15.13 6.28
N VAL A 152 4.26 14.57 6.73
CA VAL A 152 3.43 13.67 5.91
C VAL A 152 2.57 14.47 4.95
N ARG A 153 2.61 14.11 3.67
CA ARG A 153 1.70 14.62 2.64
C ARG A 153 0.91 13.47 2.03
N THR A 154 -0.41 13.57 2.06
CA THR A 154 -1.30 12.51 1.59
C THR A 154 -1.97 12.85 0.27
N TYR A 155 -2.29 11.82 -0.52
CA TYR A 155 -2.91 11.91 -1.83
C TYR A 155 -4.07 10.92 -1.94
N LYS A 156 -4.99 11.19 -2.85
CA LYS A 156 -6.14 10.31 -3.07
C LYS A 156 -5.73 8.96 -3.65
N THR A 157 -4.76 8.94 -4.57
CA THR A 157 -4.31 7.73 -5.27
C THR A 157 -2.80 7.55 -5.17
N GLN A 158 -2.32 6.31 -5.39
CA GLN A 158 -0.90 6.02 -5.49
C GLN A 158 -0.25 6.68 -6.71
N ASP A 159 -0.99 6.85 -7.80
CA ASP A 159 -0.48 7.55 -9.00
C ASP A 159 -0.11 9.00 -8.70
N GLU A 160 -0.92 9.71 -7.90
CA GLU A 160 -0.61 11.07 -7.46
C GLU A 160 0.64 11.11 -6.58
N VAL A 161 0.85 10.12 -5.70
CA VAL A 161 2.08 9.97 -4.92
C VAL A 161 3.29 9.81 -5.84
N ASN A 162 3.20 8.93 -6.83
CA ASN A 162 4.27 8.67 -7.80
C ASN A 162 4.62 9.92 -8.63
N LEU A 163 3.60 10.67 -9.07
CA LEU A 163 3.78 11.92 -9.80
C LEU A 163 4.48 12.99 -8.95
N ASP A 164 4.11 13.13 -7.69
CA ASP A 164 4.72 14.12 -6.81
C ASP A 164 6.14 13.73 -6.39
N LEU A 165 6.42 12.44 -6.17
CA LEU A 165 7.78 11.94 -5.97
C LEU A 165 8.67 12.26 -7.18
N THR A 166 8.21 11.94 -8.40
CA THR A 166 9.01 12.12 -9.61
C THR A 166 9.13 13.56 -10.08
N SER A 167 8.27 14.45 -9.59
CA SER A 167 8.38 15.91 -9.82
C SER A 167 9.16 16.65 -8.73
N GLY A 168 9.67 15.95 -7.72
CA GLY A 168 10.45 16.54 -6.62
C GLY A 168 9.62 17.33 -5.60
N ARG A 169 8.29 17.15 -5.58
CA ARG A 169 7.44 17.74 -4.54
C ARG A 169 7.37 16.91 -3.27
N CYS A 170 7.83 15.67 -3.33
CA CYS A 170 8.11 14.80 -2.21
C CYS A 170 9.60 14.45 -2.18
N ASP A 171 10.18 14.41 -1.00
CA ASP A 171 11.55 13.88 -0.83
C ASP A 171 11.57 12.36 -0.89
N VAL A 172 10.53 11.73 -0.34
CA VAL A 172 10.37 10.29 -0.13
C VAL A 172 8.91 9.92 -0.33
N ALA A 173 8.63 8.71 -0.75
CA ALA A 173 7.29 8.14 -0.72
C ALA A 173 7.29 6.81 0.06
N LEU A 174 6.18 6.45 0.69
CA LEU A 174 5.95 5.17 1.36
C LEU A 174 4.69 4.51 0.81
N ALA A 175 4.85 3.30 0.29
CA ALA A 175 3.76 2.44 -0.21
C ALA A 175 4.22 0.99 -0.26
N ALA A 176 3.41 0.09 -0.84
CA ALA A 176 3.89 -1.24 -1.19
C ALA A 176 5.07 -1.17 -2.16
N ALA A 177 6.10 -1.98 -1.93
CA ALA A 177 7.31 -1.99 -2.75
C ALA A 177 6.99 -2.23 -4.23
N VAL A 178 6.04 -3.15 -4.50
CA VAL A 178 5.64 -3.51 -5.88
C VAL A 178 5.03 -2.34 -6.63
N ALA A 179 4.33 -1.42 -5.97
CA ALA A 179 3.74 -0.25 -6.63
C ALA A 179 4.82 0.69 -7.19
N PHE A 180 5.94 0.84 -6.50
CA PHE A 180 7.06 1.65 -6.98
C PHE A 180 7.85 0.96 -8.09
N THR A 181 8.10 -0.34 -7.97
CA THR A 181 8.83 -1.09 -9.01
C THR A 181 8.02 -1.17 -10.30
N ASP A 182 6.72 -1.46 -10.22
CA ASP A 182 5.82 -1.43 -11.39
C ASP A 182 5.79 -0.05 -12.06
N TYR A 183 5.71 1.01 -11.25
CA TYR A 183 5.73 2.39 -11.78
C TYR A 183 7.06 2.73 -12.44
N ALA A 184 8.20 2.38 -11.83
CA ALA A 184 9.52 2.62 -12.41
C ALA A 184 9.68 1.90 -13.75
N ASP A 185 9.28 0.63 -13.83
CA ASP A 185 9.37 -0.20 -15.03
C ASP A 185 8.50 0.35 -16.17
N LYS A 186 7.27 0.74 -15.87
CA LYS A 186 6.31 1.25 -16.88
C LYS A 186 6.61 2.67 -17.34
N SER A 187 7.02 3.54 -16.42
CA SER A 187 7.26 4.96 -16.73
C SER A 187 8.67 5.25 -17.19
N GLY A 188 9.63 4.35 -16.94
CA GLY A 188 11.06 4.58 -17.14
C GLY A 188 11.66 5.63 -16.20
N LYS A 189 10.93 6.04 -15.16
CA LYS A 189 11.42 7.01 -14.18
C LYS A 189 12.40 6.35 -13.22
N PRO A 190 13.49 7.03 -12.85
CA PRO A 190 14.53 6.47 -11.98
C PRO A 190 14.11 6.51 -10.52
N VAL A 191 13.04 5.81 -10.17
CA VAL A 191 12.59 5.60 -8.80
C VAL A 191 13.31 4.38 -8.24
N VAL A 192 13.84 4.48 -7.04
CA VAL A 192 14.57 3.41 -6.35
C VAL A 192 14.03 3.23 -4.94
N LEU A 193 13.99 1.96 -4.51
CA LEU A 193 13.63 1.63 -3.13
C LEU A 193 14.81 1.90 -2.21
N VAL A 194 14.53 2.38 -1.00
CA VAL A 194 15.55 2.70 0.00
C VAL A 194 15.12 2.27 1.40
N GLY A 195 16.08 2.05 2.28
CA GLY A 195 15.83 1.58 3.63
C GLY A 195 15.35 0.13 3.67
N PRO A 196 14.77 -0.32 4.80
CA PRO A 196 14.27 -1.67 4.92
C PRO A 196 12.93 -1.83 4.22
N THR A 197 12.60 -3.06 3.82
CA THR A 197 11.21 -3.43 3.59
C THR A 197 10.50 -3.64 4.93
N PHE A 198 9.20 -3.30 4.99
CA PHE A 198 8.39 -3.39 6.21
C PHE A 198 7.33 -4.46 6.09
N SER A 199 7.16 -5.25 7.15
CA SER A 199 6.09 -6.23 7.30
C SER A 199 5.64 -6.35 8.75
N GLY A 200 4.51 -7.00 8.98
CA GLY A 200 3.95 -7.22 10.32
C GLY A 200 3.56 -5.94 11.06
N GLY A 201 3.02 -6.07 12.26
CA GLY A 201 2.59 -4.93 13.07
C GLY A 201 1.62 -4.02 12.31
N ALA A 202 1.97 -2.75 12.17
CA ALA A 202 1.17 -1.76 11.43
C ALA A 202 0.93 -2.13 9.95
N PHE A 203 1.82 -2.91 9.34
CA PHE A 203 1.71 -3.33 7.94
C PHE A 203 0.86 -4.59 7.73
N GLY A 204 0.40 -5.22 8.83
CA GLY A 204 -0.51 -6.37 8.76
C GLY A 204 0.18 -7.68 8.38
N ASN A 205 -0.64 -8.69 8.04
CA ASN A 205 -0.22 -10.06 7.75
C ASN A 205 -0.77 -10.49 6.37
N GLY A 206 -0.17 -9.97 5.31
CA GLY A 206 -0.57 -10.26 3.93
C GLY A 206 -1.84 -9.51 3.50
N VAL A 207 -2.26 -9.78 2.28
CA VAL A 207 -3.42 -9.18 1.60
C VAL A 207 -4.56 -10.19 1.55
N GLY A 208 -5.78 -9.76 1.84
CA GLY A 208 -6.95 -10.65 1.89
C GLY A 208 -8.22 -10.00 1.34
N VAL A 209 -9.20 -10.85 1.04
CA VAL A 209 -10.53 -10.39 0.65
C VAL A 209 -11.27 -9.87 1.88
N GLY A 210 -11.65 -8.59 1.88
CA GLY A 210 -12.45 -8.00 2.94
C GLY A 210 -13.95 -8.29 2.72
N ILE A 211 -14.64 -8.74 3.78
CA ILE A 211 -16.08 -8.99 3.77
C ILE A 211 -16.73 -8.39 5.01
N ARG A 212 -18.03 -8.17 4.98
CA ARG A 212 -18.78 -7.71 6.17
C ARG A 212 -18.70 -8.75 7.30
N GLN A 213 -18.74 -8.26 8.53
CA GLN A 213 -18.98 -9.06 9.74
C GLN A 213 -20.41 -9.59 9.76
#